data_c8d056566577a079b2f686facab6c4f9
#
_entry.id   c8d056566577a079b2f686facab6c4f9
#
_cell.length_a   1.000
_cell.length_b   1.000
_cell.length_c   1.000
_cell.angle_alpha   90.00
_cell.angle_beta   90.00
_cell.angle_gamma   90.00
#
_symmetry.space_group_name_H-M   'P 1'
#
loop_
_entity.id
_entity.type
_entity.pdbx_description
1 polymer ?
#
loop_
_entity_poly.entity_id
_entity_poly.type
_entity_poly.pdbx_seq_one_letter_code
_entity_poly.pdbx_strand_id
1 'polypeptide(L)'
;MDVAFTGSRQITPDQRRIVELQLSELPRAKYHVGDARGVDLVVRQSLKRCEVYRAEGRQPWQLAERSKRMVLFVANSPHAKLIAFPNKPCPKGVKPSKSFSGKGSGTWGTIALAKYHGLAIEVVPLTDGWELPDWLTQPEPKQLSLF
;
A
#
# COMPACT_ATOMS: atom_id res chain seq x y z
N MET A 1 11.51 12.77 -1.10
CA MET A 1 10.20 12.08 -1.03
C MET A 1 10.43 10.58 -0.92
N ASP A 2 9.65 9.94 -0.09
CA ASP A 2 9.67 8.49 0.07
C ASP A 2 8.33 7.92 -0.40
N VAL A 3 8.38 6.92 -1.27
CA VAL A 3 7.20 6.28 -1.85
C VAL A 3 7.25 4.80 -1.54
N ALA A 4 6.23 4.31 -0.83
CA ALA A 4 6.06 2.90 -0.53
C ALA A 4 5.01 2.28 -1.45
N PHE A 5 5.13 0.99 -1.69
CA PHE A 5 4.22 0.26 -2.57
C PHE A 5 3.62 -0.94 -1.86
N THR A 6 2.39 -1.24 -2.19
CA THR A 6 1.72 -2.48 -1.78
C THR A 6 0.74 -2.91 -2.86
N GLY A 7 0.42 -4.18 -2.90
CA GLY A 7 -0.56 -4.66 -3.87
C GLY A 7 -0.77 -6.16 -3.79
N SER A 8 -1.64 -6.65 -4.66
CA SER A 8 -2.01 -8.05 -4.70
C SER A 8 -0.80 -8.95 -4.99
N ARG A 9 -0.78 -10.11 -4.35
CA ARG A 9 0.24 -11.14 -4.59
C ARG A 9 -0.03 -11.97 -5.84
N GLN A 10 -1.22 -11.88 -6.40
CA GLN A 10 -1.62 -12.59 -7.62
C GLN A 10 -2.15 -11.58 -8.61
N ILE A 11 -1.48 -11.47 -9.76
CA ILE A 11 -1.87 -10.53 -10.80
C ILE A 11 -1.81 -11.21 -12.16
N THR A 12 -2.67 -10.76 -13.06
CA THR A 12 -2.68 -11.19 -14.46
C THR A 12 -1.64 -10.40 -15.27
N PRO A 13 -1.29 -10.85 -16.48
CA PRO A 13 -0.42 -10.06 -17.37
C PRO A 13 -0.95 -8.65 -17.65
N ASP A 14 -2.27 -8.49 -17.80
CA ASP A 14 -2.86 -7.16 -18.02
C ASP A 14 -2.73 -6.28 -16.79
N GLN A 15 -2.95 -6.83 -15.61
CA GLN A 15 -2.75 -6.10 -14.36
C GLN A 15 -1.29 -5.72 -14.16
N ARG A 16 -0.36 -6.59 -14.54
CA ARG A 16 1.06 -6.27 -14.51
C ARG A 16 1.38 -5.04 -15.36
N ARG A 17 0.77 -4.93 -16.55
CA ARG A 17 0.98 -3.76 -17.41
C ARG A 17 0.47 -2.47 -16.77
N ILE A 18 -0.65 -2.54 -16.05
CA ILE A 18 -1.16 -1.39 -15.31
C ILE A 18 -0.13 -0.91 -14.29
N VAL A 19 0.43 -1.85 -13.52
CA VAL A 19 1.47 -1.53 -12.54
C VAL A 19 2.70 -0.93 -13.22
N GLU A 20 3.20 -1.57 -14.25
CA GLU A 20 4.39 -1.10 -14.98
C GLU A 20 4.20 0.31 -15.54
N LEU A 21 3.02 0.60 -16.08
CA LEU A 21 2.72 1.92 -16.60
C LEU A 21 2.75 2.98 -15.49
N GLN A 22 2.14 2.70 -14.36
CA GLN A 22 2.16 3.62 -13.22
C GLN A 22 3.60 3.87 -12.74
N LEU A 23 4.42 2.82 -12.67
CA LEU A 23 5.81 2.96 -12.23
C LEU A 23 6.64 3.79 -13.22
N SER A 24 6.35 3.72 -14.51
CA SER A 24 7.08 4.47 -15.53
C SER A 24 6.83 5.98 -15.45
N GLU A 25 5.76 6.40 -14.80
CA GLU A 25 5.39 7.81 -14.69
C GLU A 25 5.81 8.45 -13.35
N LEU A 26 6.51 7.68 -12.49
CA LEU A 26 6.87 8.18 -11.18
C LEU A 26 8.00 9.21 -11.22
N PRO A 27 7.93 10.25 -10.39
CA PRO A 27 9.05 11.16 -10.22
C PRO A 27 10.18 10.48 -9.46
N ARG A 28 11.34 11.12 -9.47
CA ARG A 28 12.48 10.63 -8.73
C ARG A 28 12.22 10.68 -7.23
N ALA A 29 12.39 9.55 -6.54
CA ALA A 29 12.10 9.42 -5.12
C ALA A 29 12.90 8.24 -4.54
N LYS A 30 12.85 8.09 -3.23
CA LYS A 30 13.27 6.86 -2.57
C LYS A 30 12.09 5.90 -2.54
N TYR A 31 12.30 4.69 -3.04
CA TYR A 31 11.24 3.70 -3.19
C TYR A 31 11.38 2.58 -2.18
N HIS A 32 10.24 2.13 -1.63
CA HIS A 32 10.17 1.12 -0.58
C HIS A 32 9.13 0.07 -0.95
N VAL A 33 9.49 -1.20 -0.86
CA VAL A 33 8.61 -2.29 -1.27
C VAL A 33 8.86 -3.53 -0.41
N GLY A 34 7.85 -4.37 -0.25
CA GLY A 34 7.98 -5.65 0.43
C GLY A 34 8.59 -6.73 -0.46
N ASP A 35 8.67 -7.94 0.08
CA ASP A 35 9.28 -9.07 -0.60
C ASP A 35 8.25 -10.08 -1.15
N ALA A 36 6.99 -9.68 -1.27
CA ALA A 36 5.94 -10.55 -1.79
C ALA A 36 6.06 -10.79 -3.29
N ARG A 37 5.21 -11.69 -3.79
CA ARG A 37 4.99 -11.92 -5.22
C ARG A 37 4.04 -10.83 -5.76
N GLY A 38 3.70 -10.95 -7.04
CA GLY A 38 2.72 -10.07 -7.66
C GLY A 38 3.23 -8.64 -7.78
N VAL A 39 2.48 -7.69 -7.26
CA VAL A 39 2.82 -6.27 -7.39
C VAL A 39 4.20 -5.95 -6.82
N ASP A 40 4.52 -6.45 -5.62
CA ASP A 40 5.83 -6.20 -5.02
C ASP A 40 6.98 -6.64 -5.94
N LEU A 41 6.83 -7.81 -6.56
CA LEU A 41 7.85 -8.32 -7.48
C LEU A 41 7.99 -7.42 -8.71
N VAL A 42 6.89 -6.96 -9.28
CA VAL A 42 6.93 -6.04 -10.43
C VAL A 42 7.66 -4.75 -10.05
N VAL A 43 7.39 -4.22 -8.87
CA VAL A 43 8.08 -3.02 -8.38
C VAL A 43 9.57 -3.27 -8.26
N ARG A 44 9.98 -4.38 -7.64
CA ARG A 44 11.41 -4.71 -7.49
C ARG A 44 12.11 -4.89 -8.84
N GLN A 45 11.42 -5.44 -9.83
CA GLN A 45 11.97 -5.64 -11.16
C GLN A 45 12.05 -4.34 -11.97
N SER A 46 11.09 -3.44 -11.76
CA SER A 46 10.99 -2.20 -12.53
C SER A 46 11.83 -1.06 -11.92
N LEU A 47 11.94 -1.01 -10.60
CA LEU A 47 12.66 0.04 -9.87
C LEU A 47 13.91 -0.57 -9.25
N LYS A 48 15.03 -0.45 -9.94
CA LYS A 48 16.28 -1.12 -9.56
C LYS A 48 16.86 -0.67 -8.22
N ARG A 49 16.53 0.52 -7.77
CA ARG A 49 17.03 1.08 -6.50
C ARG A 49 15.89 1.28 -5.54
N CYS A 50 15.39 0.20 -4.96
CA CYS A 50 14.37 0.27 -3.93
C CYS A 50 14.85 -0.44 -2.66
N GLU A 51 14.39 0.06 -1.53
CA GLU A 51 14.56 -0.61 -0.25
C GLU A 51 13.55 -1.75 -0.16
N VAL A 52 14.04 -2.98 0.05
CA VAL A 52 13.20 -4.16 0.13
C VAL A 52 13.05 -4.58 1.58
N TYR A 53 11.81 -4.67 2.04
CA TYR A 53 11.49 -5.10 3.40
C TYR A 53 11.13 -6.58 3.37
N ARG A 54 11.89 -7.39 4.10
CA ARG A 54 11.75 -8.84 4.08
C ARG A 54 11.02 -9.33 5.32
N ALA A 55 10.07 -10.24 5.11
CA ALA A 55 9.40 -10.92 6.20
C ALA A 55 10.31 -12.02 6.75
N GLU A 56 10.24 -12.24 8.06
CA GLU A 56 11.04 -13.30 8.71
C GLU A 56 10.46 -14.69 8.49
N GLY A 57 9.22 -14.77 7.96
CA GLY A 57 8.55 -16.02 7.65
C GLY A 57 7.28 -15.75 6.88
N ARG A 58 6.48 -16.79 6.64
CA ARG A 58 5.28 -16.71 5.79
C ARG A 58 3.97 -16.73 6.56
N GLN A 59 4.01 -16.70 7.89
CA GLN A 59 2.79 -16.58 8.68
C GLN A 59 2.17 -15.20 8.48
N PRO A 60 0.84 -15.09 8.54
CA PRO A 60 0.18 -13.80 8.31
C PRO A 60 0.70 -12.67 9.20
N TRP A 61 1.00 -12.95 10.47
CA TRP A 61 1.52 -11.94 11.38
C TRP A 61 2.94 -11.49 11.01
N GLN A 62 3.74 -12.37 10.41
CA GLN A 62 5.08 -12.03 9.94
C GLN A 62 5.03 -11.13 8.70
N LEU A 63 4.09 -11.41 7.80
CA LEU A 63 3.87 -10.57 6.62
C LEU A 63 3.33 -9.19 7.04
N ALA A 64 2.43 -9.16 8.03
CA ALA A 64 1.92 -7.90 8.56
C ALA A 64 3.02 -7.10 9.25
N GLU A 65 3.89 -7.75 10.02
CA GLU A 65 5.01 -7.08 10.68
C GLU A 65 5.96 -6.43 9.67
N ARG A 66 6.26 -7.11 8.59
CA ARG A 66 7.08 -6.55 7.51
C ARG A 66 6.44 -5.27 6.94
N SER A 67 5.15 -5.31 6.66
CA SER A 67 4.43 -4.16 6.12
C SER A 67 4.39 -3.01 7.12
N LYS A 68 4.25 -3.31 8.41
CA LYS A 68 4.30 -2.30 9.47
C LYS A 68 5.68 -1.62 9.52
N ARG A 69 6.75 -2.37 9.43
CA ARG A 69 8.10 -1.80 9.41
C ARG A 69 8.28 -0.82 8.27
N MET A 70 7.81 -1.19 7.07
CA MET A 70 7.91 -0.33 5.91
C MET A 70 7.12 0.96 6.11
N VAL A 71 5.87 0.86 6.50
CA VAL A 71 5.00 2.03 6.70
C VAL A 71 5.57 2.95 7.77
N LEU A 72 5.99 2.39 8.91
CA LEU A 72 6.52 3.19 10.01
C LEU A 72 7.81 3.89 9.63
N PHE A 73 8.67 3.24 8.86
CA PHE A 73 9.89 3.86 8.39
C PHE A 73 9.58 5.04 7.45
N VAL A 74 8.72 4.81 6.48
CA VAL A 74 8.35 5.83 5.48
C VAL A 74 7.59 7.00 6.14
N ALA A 75 6.78 6.73 7.17
CA ALA A 75 6.02 7.75 7.88
C ALA A 75 6.91 8.78 8.58
N ASN A 76 8.17 8.47 8.84
CA ASN A 76 9.12 9.42 9.43
C ASN A 76 9.63 10.44 8.40
N SER A 77 9.40 10.23 7.13
CA SER A 77 9.80 11.17 6.09
C SER A 77 8.83 12.37 6.05
N PRO A 78 9.32 13.59 5.81
CA PRO A 78 8.44 14.75 5.67
C PRO A 78 7.51 14.67 4.47
N HIS A 79 7.87 13.89 3.46
CA HIS A 79 7.07 13.69 2.25
C HIS A 79 6.94 12.20 1.99
N ALA A 80 5.89 11.59 2.50
CA ALA A 80 5.65 10.17 2.44
C ALA A 80 4.35 9.87 1.68
N LYS A 81 4.40 8.87 0.80
CA LYS A 81 3.27 8.46 -0.01
C LYS A 81 3.25 6.93 -0.11
N LEU A 82 2.05 6.37 -0.10
CA LEU A 82 1.82 4.97 -0.42
C LEU A 82 1.07 4.88 -1.75
N ILE A 83 1.57 4.07 -2.68
CA ILE A 83 0.84 3.72 -3.90
C ILE A 83 0.44 2.26 -3.78
N ALA A 84 -0.86 1.99 -3.90
CA ALA A 84 -1.44 0.68 -3.66
C ALA A 84 -2.19 0.17 -4.87
N PHE A 85 -2.03 -1.12 -5.15
CA PHE A 85 -2.64 -1.80 -6.30
C PHE A 85 -3.49 -2.98 -5.82
N PRO A 86 -4.66 -2.73 -5.24
CA PRO A 86 -5.54 -3.82 -4.81
C PRO A 86 -6.31 -4.40 -5.98
N ASN A 87 -6.59 -5.71 -5.92
CA ASN A 87 -7.41 -6.38 -6.94
C ASN A 87 -8.77 -6.83 -6.42
N LYS A 88 -9.16 -6.39 -5.23
CA LYS A 88 -10.46 -6.69 -4.61
C LYS A 88 -10.83 -5.57 -3.65
N PRO A 89 -12.11 -5.47 -3.27
CA PRO A 89 -12.55 -4.42 -2.35
C PRO A 89 -11.98 -4.61 -0.94
N CYS A 90 -12.00 -3.54 -0.17
CA CYS A 90 -11.58 -3.57 1.22
C CYS A 90 -12.45 -4.52 2.03
N PRO A 91 -11.88 -5.47 2.76
CA PRO A 91 -12.66 -6.36 3.61
C PRO A 91 -13.39 -5.59 4.71
N LYS A 92 -14.56 -6.08 5.11
CA LYS A 92 -15.28 -5.53 6.25
C LYS A 92 -14.43 -5.58 7.51
N GLY A 93 -14.44 -4.51 8.27
CA GLY A 93 -13.69 -4.44 9.52
C GLY A 93 -12.26 -3.94 9.38
N VAL A 94 -11.72 -3.84 8.17
CA VAL A 94 -10.41 -3.22 7.94
C VAL A 94 -10.60 -1.70 7.87
N LYS A 95 -9.92 -0.99 8.74
CA LYS A 95 -9.98 0.48 8.83
C LYS A 95 -8.69 0.97 9.48
N PRO A 96 -8.38 2.28 9.42
CA PRO A 96 -7.12 2.79 9.98
C PRO A 96 -6.86 2.39 11.43
N SER A 97 -7.88 2.39 12.28
CA SER A 97 -7.73 1.99 13.68
C SER A 97 -7.66 0.47 13.89
N LYS A 98 -7.89 -0.33 12.85
CA LYS A 98 -7.89 -1.78 12.91
C LYS A 98 -7.41 -2.36 11.57
N SER A 99 -6.15 -2.11 11.26
CA SER A 99 -5.60 -2.34 9.93
C SER A 99 -5.43 -3.83 9.59
N PHE A 100 -4.85 -4.62 10.46
CA PHE A 100 -4.65 -6.05 10.21
C PHE A 100 -5.59 -6.86 11.09
N SER A 101 -6.79 -7.08 10.59
CA SER A 101 -7.85 -7.75 11.36
C SER A 101 -7.76 -9.28 11.37
N GLY A 102 -6.81 -9.85 10.63
CA GLY A 102 -6.67 -11.30 10.52
C GLY A 102 -7.60 -11.97 9.51
N LYS A 103 -8.49 -11.23 8.88
CA LYS A 103 -9.45 -11.75 7.90
C LYS A 103 -9.37 -11.01 6.58
N GLY A 104 -8.25 -10.43 6.28
CA GLY A 104 -8.24 -9.56 5.16
C GLY A 104 -7.05 -9.71 4.27
N SER A 105 -7.02 -8.82 3.32
CA SER A 105 -5.92 -8.63 2.41
C SER A 105 -4.78 -7.92 3.10
N GLY A 106 -3.56 -8.41 2.93
CA GLY A 106 -2.37 -7.69 3.38
C GLY A 106 -2.25 -6.32 2.70
N THR A 107 -2.75 -6.21 1.48
CA THR A 107 -2.79 -4.94 0.75
C THR A 107 -3.64 -3.91 1.49
N TRP A 108 -4.88 -4.26 1.83
CA TRP A 108 -5.77 -3.34 2.52
C TRP A 108 -5.34 -3.04 3.95
N GLY A 109 -4.73 -4.02 4.62
CA GLY A 109 -4.12 -3.77 5.92
C GLY A 109 -3.02 -2.73 5.86
N THR A 110 -2.17 -2.80 4.84
CA THR A 110 -1.11 -1.82 4.63
C THR A 110 -1.66 -0.44 4.30
N ILE A 111 -2.68 -0.37 3.45
CA ILE A 111 -3.35 0.90 3.11
C ILE A 111 -3.93 1.55 4.37
N ALA A 112 -4.66 0.78 5.16
CA ALA A 112 -5.28 1.27 6.39
C ALA A 112 -4.24 1.78 7.39
N LEU A 113 -3.15 1.04 7.56
CA LEU A 113 -2.07 1.46 8.45
C LEU A 113 -1.40 2.73 7.97
N ALA A 114 -1.15 2.85 6.68
CA ALA A 114 -0.56 4.05 6.09
C ALA A 114 -1.47 5.26 6.30
N LYS A 115 -2.77 5.10 6.14
CA LYS A 115 -3.75 6.17 6.41
C LYS A 115 -3.70 6.58 7.88
N TYR A 116 -3.61 5.61 8.78
CA TYR A 116 -3.52 5.89 10.22
C TYR A 116 -2.29 6.75 10.54
N HIS A 117 -1.18 6.50 9.88
CA HIS A 117 0.08 7.22 10.11
C HIS A 117 0.23 8.47 9.25
N GLY A 118 -0.81 8.88 8.55
CA GLY A 118 -0.84 10.16 7.85
C GLY A 118 -0.14 10.20 6.50
N LEU A 119 0.19 9.06 5.89
CA LEU A 119 0.74 9.05 4.55
C LEU A 119 -0.31 9.51 3.53
N ALA A 120 0.14 10.21 2.50
CA ALA A 120 -0.68 10.40 1.31
C ALA A 120 -0.87 9.04 0.63
N ILE A 121 -2.07 8.75 0.16
CA ILE A 121 -2.39 7.44 -0.41
C ILE A 121 -2.96 7.60 -1.81
N GLU A 122 -2.39 6.89 -2.76
CA GLU A 122 -2.92 6.76 -4.09
C GLU A 122 -3.29 5.30 -4.31
N VAL A 123 -4.55 5.04 -4.64
CA VAL A 123 -5.03 3.68 -4.92
C VAL A 123 -5.27 3.54 -6.41
N VAL A 124 -4.65 2.54 -7.01
CA VAL A 124 -4.83 2.18 -8.42
C VAL A 124 -5.47 0.78 -8.45
N PRO A 125 -6.81 0.70 -8.52
CA PRO A 125 -7.48 -0.60 -8.53
C PRO A 125 -7.10 -1.41 -9.76
N LEU A 126 -6.86 -2.71 -9.57
CA LEU A 126 -6.54 -3.64 -10.65
C LEU A 126 -7.77 -4.35 -11.20
N THR A 127 -8.92 -4.16 -10.55
CA THR A 127 -10.21 -4.72 -10.98
C THR A 127 -11.30 -3.66 -10.86
N ASP A 128 -12.39 -3.87 -11.58
CA ASP A 128 -13.54 -2.96 -11.59
C ASP A 128 -14.67 -3.49 -10.70
N GLY A 129 -15.73 -2.69 -10.55
CA GLY A 129 -16.98 -3.14 -9.95
C GLY A 129 -17.08 -2.97 -8.45
N TRP A 130 -16.21 -2.23 -7.83
CA TRP A 130 -16.26 -1.94 -6.41
C TRP A 130 -15.76 -0.53 -6.11
N GLU A 131 -16.11 -0.02 -4.95
CA GLU A 131 -15.78 1.34 -4.54
C GLU A 131 -14.72 1.34 -3.42
N LEU A 132 -14.02 2.46 -3.30
CA LEU A 132 -13.08 2.67 -2.21
C LEU A 132 -13.84 2.81 -0.89
N PRO A 133 -13.25 2.40 0.23
CA PRO A 133 -13.91 2.57 1.53
C PRO A 133 -14.02 4.06 1.91
N ASP A 134 -15.03 4.39 2.69
CA ASP A 134 -15.32 5.77 3.09
C ASP A 134 -14.14 6.45 3.77
N TRP A 135 -13.38 5.71 4.57
CA TRP A 135 -12.26 6.28 5.30
C TRP A 135 -11.11 6.74 4.39
N LEU A 136 -11.12 6.34 3.11
CA LEU A 136 -10.16 6.86 2.11
C LEU A 136 -10.68 8.11 1.39
N THR A 137 -11.99 8.21 1.21
CA THR A 137 -12.60 9.22 0.36
C THR A 137 -13.13 10.42 1.11
N GLN A 138 -13.31 10.31 2.44
CA GLN A 138 -13.83 11.40 3.25
C GLN A 138 -12.71 12.27 3.80
N PRO A 139 -12.93 13.59 3.93
CA PRO A 139 -11.95 14.46 4.55
C PRO A 139 -11.76 14.12 6.03
N GLU A 140 -10.56 14.38 6.54
CA GLU A 140 -10.27 14.11 7.94
C GLU A 140 -11.03 15.07 8.85
N PRO A 141 -11.62 14.56 9.94
CA PRO A 141 -12.41 15.41 10.85
C PRO A 141 -11.65 16.61 11.43
N LYS A 142 -10.35 16.44 11.69
CA LYS A 142 -9.55 17.53 12.23
C LYS A 142 -9.41 18.74 11.29
N GLN A 143 -9.63 18.56 10.00
CA GLN A 143 -9.62 19.66 9.05
C GLN A 143 -10.83 20.56 9.22
N LEU A 144 -11.91 20.02 9.73
CA LEU A 144 -13.13 20.76 10.02
C LEU A 144 -13.02 21.54 11.32
N SER A 145 -12.19 21.10 12.25
CA SER A 145 -12.06 21.72 13.56
C SER A 145 -11.18 22.97 13.57
N LEU A 146 -10.52 23.28 12.47
CA LEU A 146 -9.68 24.47 12.35
C LEU A 146 -10.50 25.75 12.13
N PHE A 147 -11.76 25.59 11.97
CA PHE A 147 -12.69 26.68 11.67
C PHE A 147 -13.90 26.64 12.59
#